data_74374df9a21220347423bd085a49199b
#
_entry.id   74374df9a21220347423bd085a49199b
#
_cell.length_a   1.000
_cell.length_b   1.000
_cell.length_c   1.000
_cell.angle_alpha   90.00
_cell.angle_beta   90.00
_cell.angle_gamma   90.00
#
_symmetry.space_group_name_H-M   'P 1'
#
loop_
_entity.id
_entity.type
_entity.pdbx_description
1 polymer ?
#
loop_
_entity_poly.entity_id
_entity_poly.type
_entity_poly.pdbx_seq_one_letter_code
_entity_poly.pdbx_strand_id
1 'polypeptide(L)'
;SKIILNAVGRAIDIKPYEANVATRIIEDFMLMANETVAEECCRDDMPFVYRTHETPDPEKVESLLTLLHNQGVPVQKHGQEITPKEIQTILESIEGLPNEPQISRLTLRTMKQAKYTTECSGHFGLAAKYYCHFTSPIRRYPDLQIHRIIKDKLRGRLEREGKTAVSYTHLTLPTIR
;
A
#
# COMPACT_ATOMS: atom_id res chain seq x y z
N SER A 1 -8.09 10.67 12.63
CA SER A 1 -8.92 11.62 13.42
C SER A 1 -8.01 12.64 14.11
N LYS A 2 -8.43 13.90 14.21
CA LYS A 2 -7.74 14.97 14.93
C LYS A 2 -8.35 15.09 16.31
N ILE A 3 -7.55 14.84 17.34
CA ILE A 3 -7.97 15.01 18.74
C ILE A 3 -7.68 16.45 19.14
N ILE A 4 -8.71 17.17 19.58
CA ILE A 4 -8.59 18.54 20.09
C ILE A 4 -8.47 18.45 21.61
N LEU A 5 -7.38 18.99 22.13
CA LEU A 5 -7.10 19.00 23.57
C LEU A 5 -7.38 20.39 24.16
N ASN A 6 -7.81 20.43 25.43
CA ASN A 6 -7.86 21.67 26.19
C ASN A 6 -6.47 22.06 26.73
N ALA A 7 -6.39 23.23 27.41
CA ALA A 7 -5.14 23.73 28.00
C ALA A 7 -4.51 22.77 29.05
N VAL A 8 -5.26 21.81 29.57
CA VAL A 8 -4.83 20.83 30.58
C VAL A 8 -4.51 19.46 29.95
N GLY A 9 -4.53 19.37 28.61
CA GLY A 9 -4.21 18.14 27.87
C GLY A 9 -5.35 17.10 27.84
N ARG A 10 -6.58 17.44 28.22
CA ARG A 10 -7.74 16.55 28.08
C ARG A 10 -8.38 16.68 26.72
N ALA A 11 -8.75 15.56 26.11
CA ALA A 11 -9.51 15.54 24.87
C ALA A 11 -10.90 16.16 25.07
N ILE A 12 -11.23 17.18 24.27
CA ILE A 12 -12.52 17.88 24.28
C ILE A 12 -13.34 17.60 23.03
N ASP A 13 -12.69 17.21 21.92
CA ASP A 13 -13.38 16.89 20.68
C ASP A 13 -12.52 15.94 19.83
N ILE A 14 -13.18 15.14 18.99
CA ILE A 14 -12.54 14.24 18.02
C ILE A 14 -13.17 14.50 16.67
N LYS A 15 -12.40 15.11 15.76
CA LYS A 15 -12.86 15.42 14.40
C LYS A 15 -12.23 14.44 13.38
N PRO A 16 -12.94 14.08 12.31
CA PRO A 16 -12.33 13.39 11.19
C PRO A 16 -11.18 14.25 10.62
N TYR A 17 -10.14 13.58 10.14
CA TYR A 17 -9.06 14.28 9.44
C TYR A 17 -9.51 14.53 8.00
N GLU A 18 -9.66 15.77 7.63
CA GLU A 18 -9.95 16.17 6.25
C GLU A 18 -8.63 16.43 5.53
N ALA A 19 -8.40 15.65 4.46
CA ALA A 19 -7.27 15.88 3.57
C ALA A 19 -7.53 17.14 2.73
N ASN A 20 -6.61 18.09 2.77
CA ASN A 20 -6.64 19.28 1.92
C ASN A 20 -5.76 19.06 0.67
N VAL A 21 -5.83 20.00 -0.28
CA VAL A 21 -5.05 19.95 -1.53
C VAL A 21 -3.54 19.83 -1.25
N ALA A 22 -3.01 20.54 -0.29
CA ALA A 22 -1.58 20.51 0.04
C ALA A 22 -1.16 19.12 0.57
N THR A 23 -1.98 18.49 1.42
CA THR A 23 -1.69 17.12 1.91
C THR A 23 -1.76 16.09 0.81
N ARG A 24 -2.68 16.22 -0.16
CA ARG A 24 -2.78 15.34 -1.33
C ARG A 24 -1.56 15.46 -2.23
N ILE A 25 -1.10 16.68 -2.51
CA ILE A 25 0.12 16.90 -3.31
C ILE A 25 1.33 16.22 -2.66
N ILE A 26 1.50 16.35 -1.33
CA ILE A 26 2.60 15.68 -0.62
C ILE A 26 2.46 14.15 -0.70
N GLU A 27 1.25 13.64 -0.56
CA GLU A 27 0.97 12.19 -0.69
C GLU A 27 1.34 11.69 -2.09
N ASP A 28 0.94 12.39 -3.16
CA ASP A 28 1.27 12.04 -4.53
C ASP A 28 2.78 12.03 -4.76
N PHE A 29 3.52 13.03 -4.27
CA PHE A 29 4.97 13.04 -4.33
C PHE A 29 5.61 11.88 -3.57
N MET A 30 5.06 11.50 -2.42
CA MET A 30 5.54 10.34 -1.65
C MET A 30 5.29 9.02 -2.41
N LEU A 31 4.13 8.86 -3.03
CA LEU A 31 3.82 7.70 -3.85
C LEU A 31 4.76 7.62 -5.06
N MET A 32 4.91 8.72 -5.78
CA MET A 32 5.82 8.78 -6.95
C MET A 32 7.26 8.44 -6.56
N ALA A 33 7.77 8.98 -5.45
CA ALA A 33 9.12 8.65 -4.96
C ALA A 33 9.26 7.16 -4.61
N ASN A 34 8.26 6.57 -3.95
CA ASN A 34 8.25 5.16 -3.60
C ASN A 34 8.26 4.26 -4.85
N GLU A 35 7.47 4.60 -5.86
CA GLU A 35 7.39 3.87 -7.14
C GLU A 35 8.70 3.98 -7.92
N THR A 36 9.22 5.22 -8.10
CA THR A 36 10.45 5.48 -8.86
C THR A 36 11.63 4.72 -8.26
N VAL A 37 11.80 4.75 -6.94
CA VAL A 37 12.89 4.03 -6.26
C VAL A 37 12.73 2.52 -6.42
N ALA A 38 11.51 2.00 -6.31
CA ALA A 38 11.25 0.57 -6.49
C ALA A 38 11.52 0.12 -7.93
N GLU A 39 11.11 0.91 -8.92
CA GLU A 39 11.32 0.63 -10.33
C GLU A 39 12.81 0.59 -10.68
N GLU A 40 13.57 1.61 -10.26
CA GLU A 40 14.99 1.69 -10.53
C GLU A 40 15.76 0.52 -9.91
N CYS A 41 15.46 0.20 -8.65
CA CYS A 41 16.12 -0.92 -7.98
C CYS A 41 15.74 -2.28 -8.57
N CYS A 42 14.51 -2.42 -9.09
CA CYS A 42 14.07 -3.63 -9.79
C CYS A 42 14.78 -3.79 -11.15
N ARG A 43 14.93 -2.71 -11.91
CA ARG A 43 15.65 -2.71 -13.19
C ARG A 43 17.13 -3.05 -13.05
N ASP A 44 17.72 -2.59 -11.98
CA ASP A 44 19.13 -2.82 -11.65
C ASP A 44 19.40 -4.17 -10.98
N ASP A 45 18.38 -5.03 -10.83
CA ASP A 45 18.43 -6.33 -10.14
C ASP A 45 19.10 -6.24 -8.75
N MET A 46 18.79 -5.18 -8.02
CA MET A 46 19.37 -4.93 -6.71
C MET A 46 18.72 -5.82 -5.64
N PRO A 47 19.50 -6.27 -4.62
CA PRO A 47 18.91 -6.85 -3.41
C PRO A 47 18.06 -5.79 -2.73
N PHE A 48 16.73 -5.97 -2.73
CA PHE A 48 15.82 -4.91 -2.34
C PHE A 48 14.63 -5.41 -1.51
N VAL A 49 13.93 -4.48 -0.84
CA VAL A 49 12.73 -4.77 -0.05
C VAL A 49 11.54 -4.04 -0.65
N TYR A 50 10.67 -4.78 -1.32
CA TYR A 50 9.44 -4.26 -1.91
C TYR A 50 8.29 -4.30 -0.91
N ARG A 51 7.31 -3.44 -1.10
CA ARG A 51 6.00 -3.52 -0.47
C ARG A 51 5.01 -4.06 -1.49
N THR A 52 4.64 -5.31 -1.34
CA THR A 52 3.81 -6.03 -2.31
C THR A 52 2.39 -6.21 -1.79
N HIS A 53 1.43 -6.18 -2.69
CA HIS A 53 0.04 -6.46 -2.42
C HIS A 53 -0.51 -7.32 -3.54
N GLU A 54 -0.75 -8.58 -3.23
CA GLU A 54 -1.22 -9.57 -4.19
C GLU A 54 -2.66 -9.29 -4.63
N THR A 55 -3.05 -9.84 -5.77
CA THR A 55 -4.45 -9.84 -6.24
C THR A 55 -5.36 -10.52 -5.21
N PRO A 56 -6.60 -10.06 -5.05
CA PRO A 56 -7.58 -10.67 -4.17
C PRO A 56 -7.87 -12.12 -4.58
N ASP A 57 -8.33 -12.90 -3.61
CA ASP A 57 -8.79 -14.26 -3.84
C ASP A 57 -10.05 -14.26 -4.74
N PRO A 58 -10.06 -15.00 -5.87
CA PRO A 58 -11.18 -15.02 -6.80
C PRO A 58 -12.52 -15.41 -6.17
N GLU A 59 -12.53 -16.38 -5.24
CA GLU A 59 -13.76 -16.82 -4.57
C GLU A 59 -14.36 -15.71 -3.68
N LYS A 60 -13.49 -14.94 -3.00
CA LYS A 60 -13.93 -13.80 -2.19
C LYS A 60 -14.43 -12.65 -3.04
N VAL A 61 -13.80 -12.43 -4.20
CA VAL A 61 -14.25 -11.43 -5.19
C VAL A 61 -15.64 -11.80 -5.69
N GLU A 62 -15.88 -13.06 -6.07
CA GLU A 62 -17.18 -13.50 -6.57
C GLU A 62 -18.29 -13.37 -5.52
N SER A 63 -17.97 -13.69 -4.26
CA SER A 63 -18.87 -13.45 -3.13
C SER A 63 -19.22 -11.98 -2.95
N LEU A 64 -18.22 -11.09 -3.08
CA LEU A 64 -18.42 -9.64 -3.03
C LEU A 64 -19.31 -9.16 -4.18
N LEU A 65 -19.04 -9.58 -5.41
CA LEU A 65 -19.81 -9.19 -6.59
C LEU A 65 -21.28 -9.65 -6.51
N THR A 66 -21.51 -10.85 -6.02
CA THR A 66 -22.85 -11.39 -5.78
C THR A 66 -23.61 -10.54 -4.76
N LEU A 67 -22.96 -10.14 -3.68
CA LEU A 67 -23.57 -9.29 -2.66
C LEU A 67 -23.91 -7.89 -3.23
N LEU A 68 -23.00 -7.29 -3.99
CA LEU A 68 -23.21 -6.00 -4.64
C LEU A 68 -24.40 -6.05 -5.61
N HIS A 69 -24.46 -7.10 -6.42
CA HIS A 69 -25.58 -7.33 -7.34
C HIS A 69 -26.94 -7.42 -6.60
N ASN A 70 -26.98 -8.17 -5.49
CA ASN A 70 -28.18 -8.29 -4.66
C ASN A 70 -28.61 -6.98 -3.99
N GLN A 71 -27.68 -6.04 -3.84
CA GLN A 71 -27.96 -4.69 -3.32
C GLN A 71 -28.26 -3.67 -4.42
N GLY A 72 -28.35 -4.10 -5.68
CA GLY A 72 -28.65 -3.23 -6.83
C GLY A 72 -27.49 -2.32 -7.24
N VAL A 73 -26.26 -2.58 -6.77
CA VAL A 73 -25.08 -1.86 -7.20
C VAL A 73 -24.63 -2.40 -8.56
N PRO A 74 -24.55 -1.56 -9.60
CA PRO A 74 -24.14 -2.01 -10.93
C PRO A 74 -22.65 -2.38 -10.89
N VAL A 75 -22.35 -3.65 -11.11
CA VAL A 75 -20.97 -4.15 -11.16
C VAL A 75 -20.71 -4.72 -12.54
N GLN A 76 -19.70 -4.18 -13.22
CA GLN A 76 -19.21 -4.73 -14.48
C GLN A 76 -17.83 -5.36 -14.22
N LYS A 77 -17.71 -6.66 -14.44
CA LYS A 77 -16.45 -7.37 -14.42
C LYS A 77 -16.01 -7.63 -15.87
N HIS A 78 -14.85 -7.13 -16.24
CA HIS A 78 -14.29 -7.30 -17.59
C HIS A 78 -13.14 -8.33 -17.55
N GLY A 79 -13.44 -9.61 -17.39
CA GLY A 79 -12.42 -10.66 -17.43
C GLY A 79 -12.51 -11.66 -16.27
N GLN A 80 -11.49 -12.52 -16.14
CA GLN A 80 -11.45 -13.54 -15.09
C GLN A 80 -11.01 -12.98 -13.74
N GLU A 81 -10.12 -11.99 -13.74
CA GLU A 81 -9.58 -11.37 -12.53
C GLU A 81 -10.10 -9.93 -12.41
N ILE A 82 -10.38 -9.50 -11.18
CA ILE A 82 -10.76 -8.13 -10.89
C ILE A 82 -9.56 -7.21 -10.94
N THR A 83 -9.72 -6.04 -11.54
CA THR A 83 -8.67 -5.03 -11.62
C THR A 83 -8.81 -3.98 -10.51
N PRO A 84 -7.72 -3.27 -10.14
CA PRO A 84 -7.79 -2.16 -9.18
C PRO A 84 -8.79 -1.07 -9.60
N LYS A 85 -8.89 -0.82 -10.91
CA LYS A 85 -9.82 0.19 -11.46
C LYS A 85 -11.28 -0.21 -11.28
N GLU A 86 -11.60 -1.49 -11.44
CA GLU A 86 -12.96 -2.00 -11.19
C GLU A 86 -13.35 -1.86 -9.72
N ILE A 87 -12.42 -2.13 -8.79
CA ILE A 87 -12.62 -1.88 -7.36
C ILE A 87 -12.88 -0.39 -7.08
N GLN A 88 -12.10 0.49 -7.69
CA GLN A 88 -12.29 1.93 -7.57
C GLN A 88 -13.69 2.33 -8.07
N THR A 89 -14.11 1.88 -9.25
CA THR A 89 -15.44 2.14 -9.81
C THR A 89 -16.55 1.65 -8.87
N ILE A 90 -16.39 0.49 -8.25
CA ILE A 90 -17.34 -0.03 -7.26
C ILE A 90 -17.43 0.94 -6.07
N LEU A 91 -16.29 1.36 -5.51
CA LEU A 91 -16.27 2.27 -4.37
C LEU A 91 -16.86 3.65 -4.71
N GLU A 92 -16.59 4.18 -5.88
CA GLU A 92 -17.19 5.43 -6.38
C GLU A 92 -18.71 5.31 -6.56
N SER A 93 -19.21 4.15 -7.03
CA SER A 93 -20.64 3.92 -7.26
C SER A 93 -21.47 3.83 -5.97
N ILE A 94 -20.84 3.55 -4.84
CA ILE A 94 -21.50 3.45 -3.53
C ILE A 94 -21.35 4.70 -2.68
N GLU A 95 -20.56 5.68 -3.13
CA GLU A 95 -20.31 6.90 -2.39
C GLU A 95 -21.62 7.64 -2.06
N GLY A 96 -21.80 7.98 -0.79
CA GLY A 96 -23.02 8.65 -0.30
C GLY A 96 -24.25 7.75 -0.10
N LEU A 97 -24.16 6.44 -0.38
CA LEU A 97 -25.25 5.51 -0.07
C LEU A 97 -25.25 5.12 1.42
N PRO A 98 -26.43 4.84 2.00
CA PRO A 98 -26.55 4.46 3.43
C PRO A 98 -25.71 3.21 3.82
N ASN A 99 -25.47 2.30 2.87
CA ASN A 99 -24.73 1.06 3.02
C ASN A 99 -23.23 1.17 2.64
N GLU A 100 -22.75 2.35 2.21
CA GLU A 100 -21.36 2.61 1.84
C GLU A 100 -20.34 2.08 2.88
N PRO A 101 -20.48 2.37 4.21
CA PRO A 101 -19.49 1.92 5.19
C PRO A 101 -19.42 0.38 5.32
N GLN A 102 -20.53 -0.30 5.07
CA GLN A 102 -20.60 -1.77 5.14
C GLN A 102 -19.92 -2.39 3.91
N ILE A 103 -20.24 -1.89 2.71
CA ILE A 103 -19.67 -2.37 1.45
C ILE A 103 -18.16 -2.07 1.41
N SER A 104 -17.73 -0.87 1.77
CA SER A 104 -16.31 -0.49 1.82
C SER A 104 -15.52 -1.41 2.77
N ARG A 105 -16.08 -1.73 3.94
CA ARG A 105 -15.44 -2.68 4.88
C ARG A 105 -15.37 -4.09 4.31
N LEU A 106 -16.39 -4.54 3.61
CA LEU A 106 -16.42 -5.86 2.99
C LEU A 106 -15.41 -5.94 1.83
N THR A 107 -15.37 -4.92 0.98
CA THR A 107 -14.38 -4.78 -0.09
C THR A 107 -12.97 -4.84 0.48
N LEU A 108 -12.68 -4.11 1.56
CA LEU A 108 -11.38 -4.16 2.23
C LEU A 108 -11.04 -5.57 2.78
N ARG A 109 -12.01 -6.30 3.30
CA ARG A 109 -11.81 -7.69 3.77
C ARG A 109 -11.57 -8.70 2.66
N THR A 110 -12.02 -8.40 1.45
CA THR A 110 -11.78 -9.22 0.26
C THR A 110 -10.34 -9.09 -0.22
N MET A 111 -9.70 -7.95 0.05
CA MET A 111 -8.29 -7.72 -0.30
C MET A 111 -7.36 -8.56 0.58
N LYS A 112 -6.22 -8.96 0.00
CA LYS A 112 -5.10 -9.54 0.75
C LYS A 112 -4.39 -8.45 1.55
N GLN A 113 -3.60 -8.85 2.53
CA GLN A 113 -2.75 -7.91 3.25
C GLN A 113 -1.47 -7.65 2.47
N ALA A 114 -1.08 -6.37 2.40
CA ALA A 114 0.22 -6.02 1.86
C ALA A 114 1.34 -6.51 2.78
N LYS A 115 2.46 -6.98 2.21
CA LYS A 115 3.61 -7.55 2.94
C LYS A 115 4.91 -6.97 2.40
N TYR A 116 5.99 -7.14 3.16
CA TYR A 116 7.34 -6.87 2.66
C TYR A 116 7.94 -8.15 2.09
N THR A 117 8.50 -8.06 0.89
CA THR A 117 9.13 -9.19 0.18
C THR A 117 10.37 -8.73 -0.56
N THR A 118 11.19 -9.67 -0.99
CA THR A 118 12.30 -9.42 -1.91
C THR A 118 11.90 -9.56 -3.38
N GLU A 119 10.70 -10.06 -3.64
CA GLU A 119 10.16 -10.24 -4.98
C GLU A 119 9.39 -9.00 -5.43
N CYS A 120 9.65 -8.55 -6.65
CA CYS A 120 8.99 -7.40 -7.26
C CYS A 120 7.69 -7.83 -7.93
N SER A 121 6.63 -8.07 -7.15
CA SER A 121 5.32 -8.53 -7.65
C SER A 121 4.24 -7.45 -7.74
N GLY A 122 4.61 -6.18 -7.47
CA GLY A 122 3.70 -5.04 -7.56
C GLY A 122 2.77 -4.87 -6.36
N HIS A 123 1.90 -3.86 -6.45
CA HIS A 123 0.96 -3.50 -5.37
C HIS A 123 -0.45 -3.28 -5.93
N PHE A 124 -1.30 -4.31 -5.81
CA PHE A 124 -2.66 -4.30 -6.35
C PHE A 124 -3.48 -3.07 -5.91
N GLY A 125 -3.54 -2.81 -4.60
CA GLY A 125 -4.37 -1.74 -4.05
C GLY A 125 -3.96 -0.31 -4.45
N LEU A 126 -2.74 -0.13 -5.01
CA LEU A 126 -2.25 1.14 -5.56
C LEU A 126 -2.18 1.12 -7.09
N ALA A 127 -2.54 0.01 -7.73
CA ALA A 127 -2.35 -0.23 -9.16
C ALA A 127 -0.89 0.00 -9.63
N ALA A 128 0.08 -0.14 -8.72
CA ALA A 128 1.49 0.11 -8.97
C ALA A 128 2.21 -1.18 -9.38
N LYS A 129 2.96 -1.12 -10.48
CA LYS A 129 3.78 -2.24 -10.96
C LYS A 129 5.01 -2.46 -10.07
N TYR A 130 5.58 -1.39 -9.55
CA TYR A 130 6.71 -1.37 -8.65
C TYR A 130 6.35 -0.55 -7.43
N TYR A 131 6.57 -1.06 -6.23
CA TYR A 131 6.30 -0.28 -5.04
C TYR A 131 7.18 -0.67 -3.87
N CYS A 132 7.64 0.33 -3.14
CA CYS A 132 8.35 0.16 -1.88
C CYS A 132 7.92 1.24 -0.88
N HIS A 133 8.38 1.13 0.33
CA HIS A 133 8.31 2.19 1.32
C HIS A 133 9.69 2.83 1.49
N PHE A 134 9.87 4.04 0.96
CA PHE A 134 11.15 4.75 0.96
C PHE A 134 11.11 6.07 1.75
N THR A 135 9.96 6.75 1.75
CA THR A 135 9.86 8.15 2.16
C THR A 135 9.79 8.40 3.67
N SER A 136 9.76 7.36 4.52
CA SER A 136 9.59 7.52 5.98
C SER A 136 10.60 6.70 6.82
N PRO A 137 11.94 6.88 6.64
CA PRO A 137 12.95 6.07 7.30
C PRO A 137 13.04 6.26 8.82
N ILE A 138 12.47 7.34 9.37
CA ILE A 138 12.48 7.60 10.82
C ILE A 138 11.53 6.65 11.56
N ARG A 139 10.39 6.31 10.96
CA ARG A 139 9.33 5.52 11.60
C ARG A 139 9.12 4.13 11.02
N ARG A 140 9.72 3.82 9.87
CA ARG A 140 9.61 2.51 9.21
C ARG A 140 10.99 1.94 8.92
N TYR A 141 11.27 0.80 9.51
CA TYR A 141 12.56 0.13 9.33
C TYR A 141 12.86 -0.30 7.87
N PRO A 142 11.91 -0.81 7.08
CA PRO A 142 12.17 -1.12 5.67
C PRO A 142 12.64 0.08 4.85
N ASP A 143 12.07 1.27 5.09
CA ASP A 143 12.53 2.51 4.45
C ASP A 143 14.00 2.79 4.77
N LEU A 144 14.38 2.66 6.05
CA LEU A 144 15.77 2.84 6.46
C LEU A 144 16.71 1.82 5.80
N GLN A 145 16.28 0.57 5.64
CA GLN A 145 17.07 -0.45 4.95
C GLN A 145 17.26 -0.11 3.48
N ILE A 146 16.23 0.36 2.80
CA ILE A 146 16.33 0.81 1.41
C ILE A 146 17.35 1.94 1.27
N HIS A 147 17.33 2.94 2.17
CA HIS A 147 18.36 4.00 2.18
C HIS A 147 19.78 3.45 2.37
N ARG A 148 19.97 2.42 3.20
CA ARG A 148 21.26 1.75 3.40
C ARG A 148 21.71 1.01 2.15
N ILE A 149 20.81 0.25 1.52
CA ILE A 149 21.10 -0.49 0.29
C ILE A 149 21.53 0.46 -0.83
N ILE A 150 20.79 1.54 -1.04
CA ILE A 150 21.13 2.55 -2.05
C ILE A 150 22.49 3.20 -1.76
N LYS A 151 22.77 3.54 -0.49
CA LYS A 151 24.08 4.09 -0.10
C LYS A 151 25.21 3.09 -0.32
N ASP A 152 24.99 1.81 -0.05
CA ASP A 152 25.99 0.77 -0.27
C ASP A 152 26.25 0.57 -1.77
N LYS A 153 25.22 0.66 -2.61
CA LYS A 153 25.40 0.67 -4.08
C LYS A 153 26.21 1.87 -4.55
N LEU A 154 25.82 3.09 -4.18
CA LEU A 154 26.51 4.31 -4.57
C LEU A 154 27.99 4.35 -4.15
N ARG A 155 28.36 3.62 -3.10
CA ARG A 155 29.73 3.46 -2.60
C ARG A 155 30.45 2.25 -3.18
N GLY A 156 29.84 1.49 -4.08
CA GLY A 156 30.40 0.26 -4.66
C GLY A 156 30.63 -0.85 -3.64
N ARG A 157 29.86 -0.89 -2.55
CA ARG A 157 29.99 -1.90 -1.49
C ARG A 157 29.19 -3.16 -1.76
N LEU A 158 28.06 -3.06 -2.48
CA LEU A 158 27.22 -4.23 -2.80
C LEU A 158 28.00 -5.28 -3.58
N GLU A 159 28.76 -4.87 -4.56
CA GLU A 159 29.58 -5.75 -5.42
C GLU A 159 30.77 -6.34 -4.67
N ARG A 160 31.45 -5.55 -3.80
CA ARG A 160 32.65 -5.99 -3.08
C ARG A 160 32.33 -6.99 -1.97
N GLU A 161 31.20 -6.87 -1.30
CA GLU A 161 30.85 -7.67 -0.13
C GLU A 161 29.95 -8.86 -0.48
N GLY A 162 29.57 -9.06 -1.76
CA GLY A 162 28.68 -10.14 -2.20
C GLY A 162 27.34 -10.15 -1.46
N LYS A 163 26.86 -8.98 -1.03
CA LYS A 163 25.61 -8.85 -0.28
C LYS A 163 24.42 -9.25 -1.17
N THR A 164 23.74 -10.29 -0.75
CA THR A 164 22.51 -10.78 -1.42
C THR A 164 21.26 -10.21 -0.77
N ALA A 165 20.12 -10.32 -1.45
CA ALA A 165 18.82 -9.95 -0.90
C ALA A 165 18.56 -10.57 0.48
N VAL A 166 19.01 -11.81 0.70
CA VAL A 166 18.88 -12.54 1.97
C VAL A 166 19.61 -11.82 3.13
N SER A 167 20.76 -11.18 2.88
CA SER A 167 21.50 -10.44 3.91
C SER A 167 20.70 -9.27 4.50
N TYR A 168 19.73 -8.74 3.76
CA TYR A 168 18.89 -7.63 4.21
C TYR A 168 17.53 -8.09 4.75
N THR A 169 17.02 -9.25 4.34
CA THR A 169 15.70 -9.76 4.75
C THR A 169 15.69 -10.44 6.10
N HIS A 170 16.80 -11.04 6.54
CA HIS A 170 16.93 -11.60 7.89
C HIS A 170 16.78 -10.55 9.01
N LEU A 171 16.81 -9.26 8.65
CA LEU A 171 16.58 -8.14 9.56
C LEU A 171 15.13 -7.62 9.54
N THR A 172 14.22 -8.23 8.78
CA THR A 172 12.80 -7.94 8.92
C THR A 172 12.32 -8.56 10.24
N LEU A 173 12.18 -7.69 11.24
CA LEU A 173 11.60 -8.06 12.53
C LEU A 173 10.22 -8.70 12.31
N PRO A 174 9.86 -9.70 13.13
CA PRO A 174 8.53 -10.25 13.10
C PRO A 174 7.54 -9.11 13.29
N THR A 175 6.56 -9.05 12.42
CA THR A 175 5.44 -8.10 12.51
C THR A 175 4.82 -8.27 13.90
N ILE A 176 5.02 -7.28 14.76
CA ILE A 176 4.27 -7.21 16.02
C ILE A 176 2.80 -7.08 15.60
N ARG A 177 2.03 -8.10 15.93
CA ARG A 177 0.57 -8.14 15.74
C ARG A 177 -0.13 -7.18 16.68
#